data_fd64eb81d3db1aeeddc9251b85764faa
#
_entry.id   fd64eb81d3db1aeeddc9251b85764faa
#
_cell.length_a   1.000
_cell.length_b   1.000
_cell.length_c   1.000
_cell.angle_alpha   90.00
_cell.angle_beta   90.00
_cell.angle_gamma   90.00
#
_symmetry.space_group_name_H-M   'P 1'
#
loop_
_entity.id
_entity.type
_entity.pdbx_description
1 polymer ?
#
loop_
_entity_poly.entity_id
_entity_poly.type
_entity_poly.pdbx_seq_one_letter_code
_entity_poly.pdbx_strand_id
1 'polypeptide(L)'
;VILYGRYKAKINHRLIHNAKKQGKLILVTAISPTPAGEGKTTTSVGLADAMNALGKKTMLCLREPSLGPVFGIKRGAAGGGYAQVGPMNDRQLRFIVDGLGGKVNGTPREDGFDITVASEVMAIFCLATSISDLKERLSRIVCAYTYDGKPVTAGQIGAAGAMTALLKDALDPNLVQTLENNPAIIHGGPFANIAHGCNSVLATKLSLSLADYTITEAGFGADLGAEKFLDIKCRYAGIAPSACVLVATVRALKSHGGVAKADLSQPNLEAVKAGAANLIRHIDNLKNGFGLPVVVAINAFPTDTPEEQAYVEQVCAEQGVPCVLSEVFAKGGEGGKALAEKVLEVMEDRPIQYVYPLEMPLKQKVEAIAKKSTVPTV
;
A
#
# COMPACT_ATOMS: atom_id res chain seq x y z
N VAL A 1 10.97 -22.92 0.76
CA VAL A 1 10.71 -22.17 2.00
C VAL A 1 11.86 -22.39 2.94
N ILE A 2 12.48 -21.31 3.40
CA ILE A 2 13.61 -21.34 4.35
C ILE A 2 13.14 -20.66 5.64
N LEU A 3 13.23 -21.35 6.78
CA LEU A 3 12.91 -20.74 8.05
C LEU A 3 13.87 -19.58 8.35
N TYR A 4 13.33 -18.44 8.72
CA TYR A 4 14.04 -17.23 9.06
C TYR A 4 13.62 -16.75 10.45
N GLY A 5 14.27 -17.31 11.45
CA GLY A 5 13.84 -17.19 12.84
C GLY A 5 12.63 -18.08 13.15
N ARG A 6 11.96 -17.78 14.29
CA ARG A 6 10.91 -18.63 14.85
C ARG A 6 9.53 -18.42 14.24
N TYR A 7 9.25 -17.24 13.69
CA TYR A 7 7.90 -16.80 13.35
C TYR A 7 7.72 -16.39 11.88
N LYS A 8 8.77 -16.47 11.06
CA LYS A 8 8.70 -16.16 9.64
C LYS A 8 9.57 -17.09 8.82
N ALA A 9 9.29 -17.16 7.53
CA ALA A 9 10.10 -17.89 6.57
C ALA A 9 10.39 -17.00 5.36
N LYS A 10 11.41 -17.34 4.59
CA LYS A 10 11.68 -16.78 3.27
C LYS A 10 11.15 -17.72 2.20
N ILE A 11 10.48 -17.15 1.19
CA ILE A 11 10.08 -17.90 0.00
C ILE A 11 10.96 -17.49 -1.15
N ASN A 12 11.58 -18.48 -1.81
CA ASN A 12 12.40 -18.21 -2.99
C ASN A 12 11.53 -17.59 -4.11
N HIS A 13 11.82 -16.36 -4.48
CA HIS A 13 11.09 -15.61 -5.51
C HIS A 13 11.13 -16.29 -6.89
N ARG A 14 12.14 -17.15 -7.17
CA ARG A 14 12.24 -17.89 -8.45
C ARG A 14 11.10 -18.89 -8.68
N LEU A 15 10.32 -19.22 -7.65
CA LEU A 15 9.11 -20.05 -7.80
C LEU A 15 8.07 -19.43 -8.74
N ILE A 16 8.13 -18.12 -9.00
CA ILE A 16 7.30 -17.42 -9.99
C ILE A 16 7.40 -18.11 -11.36
N HIS A 17 8.57 -18.61 -11.74
CA HIS A 17 8.80 -19.26 -13.03
C HIS A 17 8.16 -20.65 -13.17
N ASN A 18 7.73 -21.25 -12.06
CA ASN A 18 7.11 -22.58 -12.06
C ASN A 18 5.58 -22.53 -12.14
N ALA A 19 5.00 -21.33 -12.16
CA ALA A 19 3.54 -21.17 -12.17
C ALA A 19 2.94 -21.59 -13.52
N LYS A 20 2.00 -22.53 -13.46
CA LYS A 20 1.20 -22.96 -14.64
C LYS A 20 -0.01 -22.04 -14.90
N LYS A 21 -0.45 -21.30 -13.89
CA LYS A 21 -1.61 -20.40 -13.91
C LYS A 21 -1.33 -19.21 -12.99
N GLN A 22 -1.78 -18.03 -13.37
CA GLN A 22 -1.79 -16.87 -12.49
C GLN A 22 -3.16 -16.76 -11.79
N GLY A 23 -3.13 -16.53 -10.48
CA GLY A 23 -4.31 -16.21 -9.70
C GLY A 23 -4.87 -14.82 -10.04
N LYS A 24 -6.05 -14.53 -9.52
CA LYS A 24 -6.71 -13.22 -9.67
C LYS A 24 -6.24 -12.24 -8.60
N LEU A 25 -6.04 -10.98 -8.99
CA LEU A 25 -5.57 -9.91 -8.13
C LEU A 25 -6.75 -9.07 -7.62
N ILE A 26 -6.80 -8.85 -6.32
CA ILE A 26 -7.77 -7.96 -5.66
C ILE A 26 -6.98 -6.81 -5.02
N LEU A 27 -7.29 -5.58 -5.43
CA LEU A 27 -6.71 -4.38 -4.85
C LEU A 27 -7.61 -3.86 -3.73
N VAL A 28 -7.05 -3.61 -2.56
CA VAL A 28 -7.70 -2.88 -1.47
C VAL A 28 -7.12 -1.47 -1.39
N THR A 29 -7.95 -0.47 -1.48
CA THR A 29 -7.60 0.95 -1.34
C THR A 29 -8.62 1.65 -0.46
N ALA A 30 -8.57 2.97 -0.33
CA ALA A 30 -9.54 3.72 0.46
C ALA A 30 -9.83 5.09 -0.13
N ILE A 31 -10.85 5.75 0.38
CA ILE A 31 -11.09 7.18 0.20
C ILE A 31 -9.94 8.01 0.77
N SER A 32 -9.96 9.33 0.60
CA SER A 32 -8.89 10.20 1.11
C SER A 32 -8.63 9.97 2.59
N PRO A 33 -7.34 9.84 2.99
CA PRO A 33 -6.98 9.44 4.34
C PRO A 33 -7.29 10.54 5.36
N THR A 34 -7.72 10.09 6.55
CA THR A 34 -7.91 10.94 7.73
C THR A 34 -6.90 10.62 8.83
N PRO A 35 -6.73 11.49 9.83
CA PRO A 35 -5.84 11.19 10.95
C PRO A 35 -6.20 9.94 11.77
N ALA A 36 -7.45 9.45 11.64
CA ALA A 36 -7.93 8.25 12.32
C ALA A 36 -7.57 6.96 11.57
N GLY A 37 -7.32 7.04 10.24
CA GLY A 37 -7.11 5.92 9.35
C GLY A 37 -8.43 5.25 8.92
N GLU A 38 -8.47 4.68 7.72
CA GLU A 38 -9.68 4.08 7.13
C GLU A 38 -9.77 2.56 7.34
N GLY A 39 -8.68 1.93 7.82
CA GLY A 39 -8.64 0.49 8.10
C GLY A 39 -8.37 -0.40 6.88
N LYS A 40 -7.66 0.10 5.86
CA LYS A 40 -7.28 -0.69 4.67
C LYS A 40 -6.63 -2.03 5.01
N THR A 41 -5.60 -2.01 5.84
CA THR A 41 -4.87 -3.24 6.21
C THR A 41 -5.76 -4.21 6.97
N THR A 42 -6.58 -3.71 7.89
CA THR A 42 -7.57 -4.52 8.62
C THR A 42 -8.56 -5.18 7.66
N THR A 43 -9.08 -4.39 6.69
CA THR A 43 -9.96 -4.91 5.64
C THR A 43 -9.26 -5.94 4.75
N SER A 44 -8.00 -5.69 4.37
CA SER A 44 -7.22 -6.62 3.54
C SER A 44 -6.99 -7.96 4.24
N VAL A 45 -6.63 -7.94 5.51
CA VAL A 45 -6.43 -9.15 6.32
C VAL A 45 -7.77 -9.89 6.49
N GLY A 46 -8.81 -9.21 6.96
CA GLY A 46 -10.11 -9.83 7.17
C GLY A 46 -10.75 -10.37 5.89
N LEU A 47 -10.57 -9.69 4.75
CA LEU A 47 -11.02 -10.19 3.44
C LEU A 47 -10.26 -11.45 3.03
N ALA A 48 -8.94 -11.53 3.26
CA ALA A 48 -8.16 -12.73 2.97
C ALA A 48 -8.59 -13.91 3.84
N ASP A 49 -8.81 -13.67 5.13
CA ASP A 49 -9.30 -14.68 6.06
C ASP A 49 -10.72 -15.13 5.68
N ALA A 50 -11.62 -14.20 5.32
CA ALA A 50 -12.96 -14.52 4.85
C ALA A 50 -12.97 -15.36 3.57
N MET A 51 -12.15 -15.00 2.57
CA MET A 51 -12.06 -15.78 1.33
C MET A 51 -11.53 -17.20 1.59
N ASN A 52 -10.52 -17.35 2.47
CA ASN A 52 -10.05 -18.68 2.86
C ASN A 52 -11.12 -19.47 3.64
N ALA A 53 -11.91 -18.83 4.51
CA ALA A 53 -13.04 -19.45 5.19
C ALA A 53 -14.15 -19.91 4.23
N LEU A 54 -14.30 -19.24 3.07
CA LEU A 54 -15.17 -19.66 1.95
C LEU A 54 -14.51 -20.71 1.05
N GLY A 55 -13.38 -21.30 1.45
CA GLY A 55 -12.68 -22.34 0.68
C GLY A 55 -11.92 -21.83 -0.54
N LYS A 56 -11.68 -20.52 -0.65
CA LYS A 56 -10.90 -19.92 -1.75
C LYS A 56 -9.43 -19.87 -1.37
N LYS A 57 -8.55 -20.48 -2.15
CA LYS A 57 -7.09 -20.42 -1.93
C LYS A 57 -6.59 -18.99 -2.11
N THR A 58 -6.55 -18.24 -1.04
CA THR A 58 -6.23 -16.83 -1.03
C THR A 58 -4.93 -16.57 -0.27
N MET A 59 -4.08 -15.74 -0.84
CA MET A 59 -2.86 -15.24 -0.21
C MET A 59 -2.91 -13.73 -0.07
N LEU A 60 -2.59 -13.27 1.13
CA LEU A 60 -2.44 -11.84 1.43
C LEU A 60 -1.04 -11.38 1.06
N CYS A 61 -0.91 -10.18 0.48
CA CYS A 61 0.37 -9.62 0.07
C CYS A 61 0.46 -8.15 0.49
N LEU A 62 1.22 -7.86 1.54
CA LEU A 62 1.30 -6.56 2.19
C LEU A 62 2.68 -5.92 2.06
N ARG A 63 2.73 -4.61 2.28
CA ARG A 63 3.99 -3.90 2.51
C ARG A 63 4.60 -4.32 3.83
N GLU A 64 5.92 -4.34 3.86
CA GLU A 64 6.65 -4.41 5.12
C GLU A 64 6.43 -3.09 5.88
N PRO A 65 5.95 -3.14 7.12
CA PRO A 65 5.73 -1.94 7.90
C PRO A 65 7.06 -1.26 8.22
N SER A 66 7.09 0.07 8.10
CA SER A 66 8.18 0.87 8.63
C SER A 66 8.18 0.76 10.15
N LEU A 67 9.25 0.21 10.70
CA LEU A 67 9.42 0.08 12.12
C LEU A 67 9.77 1.44 12.70
N GLY A 68 8.89 1.96 13.53
CA GLY A 68 9.07 3.20 14.25
C GLY A 68 9.72 2.98 15.62
N PRO A 69 9.89 4.03 16.43
CA PRO A 69 10.42 3.92 17.78
C PRO A 69 9.59 2.99 18.64
N VAL A 70 10.22 2.44 19.65
CA VAL A 70 9.75 1.41 20.59
C VAL A 70 8.29 1.57 21.07
N PHE A 71 7.77 2.77 21.14
CA PHE A 71 6.39 3.08 21.49
C PHE A 71 5.73 3.98 20.44
N GLY A 72 6.01 3.70 19.22
CA GLY A 72 5.66 4.29 17.96
C GLY A 72 4.52 5.25 17.88
N ILE A 73 4.86 6.46 17.60
CA ILE A 73 3.90 7.48 17.16
C ILE A 73 3.41 7.21 15.73
N LYS A 74 4.07 6.35 14.95
CA LYS A 74 3.55 5.82 13.67
C LYS A 74 2.92 4.44 13.86
N ARG A 75 1.73 4.41 14.38
CA ARG A 75 0.93 3.20 14.65
C ARG A 75 0.49 2.42 13.41
N GLY A 76 0.70 2.94 12.22
CA GLY A 76 0.09 2.36 11.01
C GLY A 76 0.76 1.12 10.46
N ALA A 77 1.92 0.73 10.97
CA ALA A 77 2.70 -0.29 10.31
C ALA A 77 3.37 -1.31 11.22
N ALA A 78 3.41 -1.06 12.50
CA ALA A 78 4.12 -1.92 13.44
C ALA A 78 3.20 -2.84 14.19
N GLY A 79 2.22 -3.44 13.70
CA GLY A 79 1.29 -4.31 14.43
C GLY A 79 1.72 -4.46 15.90
N GLY A 80 0.89 -4.34 16.87
CA GLY A 80 1.23 -4.25 18.28
C GLY A 80 2.27 -5.27 18.76
N GLY A 81 3.07 -4.93 19.75
CA GLY A 81 4.03 -5.81 20.41
C GLY A 81 5.48 -5.35 20.31
N TYR A 82 6.36 -6.12 20.90
CA TYR A 82 7.79 -5.89 21.09
C TYR A 82 8.67 -5.88 19.83
N ALA A 83 8.12 -5.72 18.64
CA ALA A 83 8.90 -5.60 17.41
C ALA A 83 9.54 -4.21 17.36
N GLN A 84 10.70 -4.12 17.95
CA GLN A 84 11.54 -2.93 17.92
C GLN A 84 12.51 -3.03 16.76
N VAL A 85 12.60 -1.97 15.97
CA VAL A 85 13.65 -1.82 14.98
C VAL A 85 14.29 -0.48 15.10
N GLY A 86 15.53 -0.53 14.72
CA GLY A 86 16.56 0.43 14.91
C GLY A 86 16.17 1.90 14.88
N PRO A 87 16.93 2.73 15.56
CA PRO A 87 16.61 4.11 15.91
C PRO A 87 16.50 5.06 14.70
N MET A 88 16.90 4.65 13.50
CA MET A 88 16.92 5.50 12.31
C MET A 88 15.56 6.02 11.86
N ASN A 89 14.46 5.42 12.32
CA ASN A 89 13.11 5.89 12.03
C ASN A 89 12.55 6.85 13.07
N ASP A 90 13.29 7.13 14.13
CA ASP A 90 12.90 8.06 15.17
C ASP A 90 12.91 9.51 14.70
N ARG A 91 11.86 10.27 15.00
CA ARG A 91 11.80 11.70 14.67
C ARG A 91 12.90 12.50 15.35
N GLN A 92 13.31 12.13 16.54
CA GLN A 92 14.40 12.79 17.28
C GLN A 92 15.74 12.74 16.56
N LEU A 93 15.93 11.80 15.62
CA LEU A 93 17.12 11.66 14.81
C LEU A 93 17.10 12.47 13.51
N ARG A 94 16.03 13.23 13.24
CA ARG A 94 15.94 14.08 12.03
C ARG A 94 16.83 15.31 12.12
N PHE A 95 17.09 15.77 13.34
CA PHE A 95 17.98 16.89 13.62
C PHE A 95 18.86 16.48 14.81
N ILE A 96 20.13 16.22 14.56
CA ILE A 96 21.11 15.83 15.56
C ILE A 96 22.37 16.66 15.41
N VAL A 97 23.20 16.68 16.43
CA VAL A 97 24.59 17.17 16.34
C VAL A 97 25.51 15.97 16.34
N ASP A 98 26.27 15.81 15.24
CA ASP A 98 27.27 14.77 15.05
C ASP A 98 28.68 15.28 15.33
N GLY A 99 29.66 14.37 15.54
CA GLY A 99 31.07 14.70 15.74
C GLY A 99 31.44 15.26 17.12
N LEU A 100 30.58 15.10 18.13
CA LEU A 100 30.91 15.50 19.53
C LEU A 100 31.97 14.58 20.15
N GLY A 101 32.69 15.08 21.15
CA GLY A 101 33.69 14.30 21.91
C GLY A 101 35.13 14.43 21.39
N GLY A 102 35.44 15.43 20.59
CA GLY A 102 36.78 15.79 20.15
C GLY A 102 37.19 15.25 18.78
N LYS A 103 38.40 15.60 18.34
CA LYS A 103 38.89 15.38 16.96
C LYS A 103 38.80 13.95 16.46
N VAL A 104 38.85 12.95 17.34
CA VAL A 104 38.75 11.51 16.95
C VAL A 104 37.37 11.18 16.40
N ASN A 105 36.33 11.91 16.85
CA ASN A 105 34.94 11.69 16.46
C ASN A 105 34.50 12.58 15.27
N GLY A 106 35.40 13.39 14.74
CA GLY A 106 35.11 14.27 13.60
C GLY A 106 34.93 15.74 14.01
N THR A 107 34.32 16.50 13.11
CA THR A 107 34.00 17.91 13.34
C THR A 107 32.52 18.02 13.73
N PRO A 108 32.20 18.72 14.86
CA PRO A 108 30.82 18.97 15.22
C PRO A 108 30.05 19.66 14.10
N ARG A 109 28.92 19.08 13.73
CA ARG A 109 28.03 19.61 12.68
C ARG A 109 26.58 19.19 12.93
N GLU A 110 25.68 19.94 12.37
CA GLU A 110 24.29 19.50 12.25
C GLU A 110 24.20 18.36 11.22
N ASP A 111 23.47 17.31 11.57
CA ASP A 111 23.27 16.12 10.74
C ASP A 111 21.88 15.53 11.00
N GLY A 112 21.56 14.39 10.43
CA GLY A 112 20.30 13.71 10.66
C GLY A 112 20.18 12.37 9.95
N PHE A 113 19.15 11.63 10.33
CA PHE A 113 18.79 10.35 9.70
C PHE A 113 17.39 10.42 9.10
N ASP A 114 17.24 9.94 7.89
CA ASP A 114 15.95 9.78 7.24
C ASP A 114 15.32 8.41 7.55
N ILE A 115 14.02 8.29 7.26
CA ILE A 115 13.30 7.03 7.38
C ILE A 115 13.84 6.06 6.33
N THR A 116 14.28 4.87 6.73
CA THR A 116 14.91 3.88 5.84
C THR A 116 14.05 3.48 4.65
N VAL A 117 12.71 3.44 4.80
CA VAL A 117 11.78 3.11 3.72
C VAL A 117 11.51 4.29 2.77
N ALA A 118 11.92 5.50 3.14
CA ALA A 118 11.84 6.70 2.32
C ALA A 118 13.13 6.88 1.51
N SER A 119 13.56 5.87 0.79
CA SER A 119 14.79 5.88 0.01
C SER A 119 14.56 5.44 -1.44
N GLU A 120 15.39 5.92 -2.36
CA GLU A 120 15.42 5.46 -3.74
C GLU A 120 15.75 3.96 -3.82
N VAL A 121 16.62 3.46 -2.92
CA VAL A 121 16.97 2.04 -2.82
C VAL A 121 15.72 1.18 -2.55
N MET A 122 14.84 1.60 -1.65
CA MET A 122 13.58 0.89 -1.38
C MET A 122 12.63 0.90 -2.59
N ALA A 123 12.54 2.01 -3.30
CA ALA A 123 11.72 2.10 -4.51
C ALA A 123 12.26 1.17 -5.62
N ILE A 124 13.56 1.18 -5.85
CA ILE A 124 14.26 0.29 -6.78
C ILE A 124 14.04 -1.18 -6.40
N PHE A 125 14.27 -1.52 -5.13
CA PHE A 125 14.09 -2.87 -4.61
C PHE A 125 12.67 -3.42 -4.85
N CYS A 126 11.66 -2.60 -4.63
CA CYS A 126 10.26 -3.00 -4.81
C CYS A 126 9.86 -3.18 -6.28
N LEU A 127 10.56 -2.56 -7.22
CA LEU A 127 10.32 -2.72 -8.66
C LEU A 127 11.23 -3.77 -9.29
N ALA A 128 12.31 -4.19 -8.62
CA ALA A 128 13.23 -5.19 -9.15
C ALA A 128 12.55 -6.54 -9.36
N THR A 129 12.91 -7.23 -10.46
CA THR A 129 12.37 -8.53 -10.84
C THR A 129 13.35 -9.68 -10.68
N SER A 130 14.63 -9.36 -10.48
CA SER A 130 15.71 -10.32 -10.25
C SER A 130 16.89 -9.62 -9.57
N ILE A 131 17.87 -10.41 -9.12
CA ILE A 131 19.10 -9.85 -8.54
C ILE A 131 19.93 -9.06 -9.57
N SER A 132 19.91 -9.49 -10.83
CA SER A 132 20.60 -8.79 -11.92
C SER A 132 19.93 -7.46 -12.25
N ASP A 133 18.59 -7.44 -12.34
CA ASP A 133 17.80 -6.22 -12.53
C ASP A 133 17.97 -5.25 -11.34
N LEU A 134 18.00 -5.79 -10.11
CA LEU A 134 18.30 -4.99 -8.91
C LEU A 134 19.65 -4.30 -9.02
N LYS A 135 20.73 -5.05 -9.38
CA LYS A 135 22.08 -4.50 -9.53
C LYS A 135 22.13 -3.42 -10.61
N GLU A 136 21.51 -3.66 -11.76
CA GLU A 136 21.47 -2.71 -12.86
C GLU A 136 20.76 -1.40 -12.43
N ARG A 137 19.61 -1.49 -11.76
CA ARG A 137 18.88 -0.32 -11.25
C ARG A 137 19.69 0.45 -10.22
N LEU A 138 20.31 -0.24 -9.25
CA LEU A 138 21.17 0.37 -8.24
C LEU A 138 22.35 1.09 -8.88
N SER A 139 22.92 0.55 -9.97
CA SER A 139 24.05 1.18 -10.67
C SER A 139 23.71 2.56 -11.27
N ARG A 140 22.44 2.85 -11.52
CA ARG A 140 21.96 4.10 -12.11
C ARG A 140 21.64 5.19 -11.10
N ILE A 141 21.66 4.89 -9.79
CA ILE A 141 21.45 5.91 -8.74
C ILE A 141 22.48 7.02 -8.90
N VAL A 142 22.01 8.26 -9.00
CA VAL A 142 22.87 9.45 -9.04
C VAL A 142 23.30 9.81 -7.63
N CYS A 143 24.59 9.70 -7.35
CA CYS A 143 25.15 9.97 -6.03
C CYS A 143 25.75 11.36 -5.89
N ALA A 144 26.19 11.97 -7.00
CA ALA A 144 26.86 13.26 -7.04
C ALA A 144 26.81 13.86 -8.45
N TYR A 145 27.31 15.07 -8.56
CA TYR A 145 27.58 15.74 -9.84
C TYR A 145 29.03 16.20 -9.89
N THR A 146 29.63 16.13 -11.06
CA THR A 146 30.95 16.74 -11.34
C THR A 146 30.85 18.25 -11.33
N TYR A 147 31.98 18.95 -11.27
CA TYR A 147 32.00 20.42 -11.31
C TYR A 147 31.41 21.01 -12.60
N ASP A 148 31.41 20.24 -13.70
CA ASP A 148 30.77 20.61 -14.98
C ASP A 148 29.30 20.12 -15.09
N GLY A 149 28.70 19.68 -13.97
CA GLY A 149 27.29 19.34 -13.87
C GLY A 149 26.88 17.97 -14.40
N LYS A 150 27.83 17.08 -14.69
CA LYS A 150 27.51 15.70 -15.13
C LYS A 150 27.19 14.80 -13.95
N PRO A 151 26.15 13.92 -14.03
CA PRO A 151 25.82 13.01 -12.96
C PRO A 151 26.93 11.95 -12.75
N VAL A 152 27.19 11.64 -11.50
CA VAL A 152 28.06 10.52 -11.07
C VAL A 152 27.17 9.47 -10.43
N THR A 153 27.24 8.24 -10.94
CA THR A 153 26.33 7.15 -10.51
C THR A 153 27.00 6.17 -9.54
N ALA A 154 26.18 5.42 -8.80
CA ALA A 154 26.64 4.34 -7.93
C ALA A 154 27.42 3.26 -8.70
N GLY A 155 27.10 3.05 -9.95
CA GLY A 155 27.86 2.17 -10.85
C GLY A 155 29.28 2.69 -11.14
N GLN A 156 29.42 4.00 -11.42
CA GLN A 156 30.72 4.62 -11.70
C GLN A 156 31.66 4.62 -10.50
N ILE A 157 31.13 4.75 -9.28
CA ILE A 157 31.92 4.66 -8.05
C ILE A 157 32.13 3.22 -7.54
N GLY A 158 31.60 2.22 -8.27
CA GLY A 158 31.77 0.80 -7.92
C GLY A 158 30.90 0.28 -6.78
N ALA A 159 29.92 1.06 -6.28
CA ALA A 159 29.11 0.71 -5.11
C ALA A 159 28.01 -0.34 -5.38
N ALA A 160 27.50 -0.43 -6.61
CA ALA A 160 26.35 -1.25 -6.95
C ALA A 160 26.49 -2.74 -6.58
N GLY A 161 27.69 -3.30 -6.65
CA GLY A 161 27.94 -4.69 -6.27
C GLY A 161 27.75 -4.94 -4.78
N ALA A 162 28.32 -4.09 -3.93
CA ALA A 162 28.17 -4.17 -2.48
C ALA A 162 26.71 -3.94 -2.05
N MET A 163 26.04 -2.95 -2.62
CA MET A 163 24.61 -2.68 -2.37
C MET A 163 23.75 -3.91 -2.70
N THR A 164 24.00 -4.55 -3.85
CA THR A 164 23.26 -5.76 -4.26
C THR A 164 23.52 -6.93 -3.31
N ALA A 165 24.77 -7.11 -2.87
CA ALA A 165 25.14 -8.18 -1.92
C ALA A 165 24.40 -8.02 -0.58
N LEU A 166 24.29 -6.79 -0.07
CA LEU A 166 23.56 -6.49 1.15
C LEU A 166 22.03 -6.76 1.03
N LEU A 167 21.47 -6.58 -0.16
CA LEU A 167 20.05 -6.78 -0.43
C LEU A 167 19.67 -8.19 -0.90
N LYS A 168 20.66 -9.06 -1.12
CA LYS A 168 20.47 -10.39 -1.70
C LYS A 168 19.43 -11.22 -0.96
N ASP A 169 19.56 -11.34 0.36
CA ASP A 169 18.64 -12.16 1.16
C ASP A 169 17.28 -11.46 1.39
N ALA A 170 17.29 -10.12 1.31
CA ALA A 170 16.06 -9.34 1.38
C ALA A 170 15.16 -9.60 0.16
N LEU A 171 15.72 -9.93 -1.01
CA LEU A 171 14.98 -10.10 -2.25
C LEU A 171 13.95 -11.25 -2.21
N ASP A 172 14.18 -12.26 -1.38
CA ASP A 172 13.18 -13.30 -1.11
C ASP A 172 12.11 -12.79 -0.15
N PRO A 173 10.82 -12.81 -0.55
CA PRO A 173 9.72 -12.33 0.29
C PRO A 173 9.58 -13.08 1.63
N ASN A 174 9.14 -12.37 2.65
CA ASN A 174 8.82 -12.96 3.95
C ASN A 174 7.43 -13.60 3.90
N LEU A 175 7.35 -14.87 4.30
CA LEU A 175 6.11 -15.57 4.54
C LEU A 175 5.80 -15.55 6.04
N VAL A 176 4.60 -15.13 6.36
CA VAL A 176 4.00 -15.19 7.70
C VAL A 176 2.57 -15.72 7.57
N GLN A 177 1.83 -15.75 8.66
CA GLN A 177 0.41 -16.11 8.63
C GLN A 177 -0.42 -15.08 9.40
N THR A 178 -1.71 -14.98 9.06
CA THR A 178 -2.69 -14.22 9.82
C THR A 178 -2.99 -14.92 11.15
N LEU A 179 -3.71 -14.26 12.06
CA LEU A 179 -4.16 -14.88 13.30
C LEU A 179 -5.11 -16.08 13.05
N GLU A 180 -5.76 -16.13 11.90
CA GLU A 180 -6.60 -17.24 11.45
C GLU A 180 -5.82 -18.30 10.65
N ASN A 181 -4.49 -18.27 10.73
CA ASN A 181 -3.54 -19.23 10.12
C ASN A 181 -3.54 -19.23 8.58
N ASN A 182 -3.95 -18.14 7.93
CA ASN A 182 -3.89 -18.01 6.49
C ASN A 182 -2.55 -17.41 6.03
N PRO A 183 -2.05 -17.79 4.84
CA PRO A 183 -0.73 -17.36 4.38
C PRO A 183 -0.71 -15.87 4.01
N ALA A 184 0.33 -15.18 4.45
CA ALA A 184 0.58 -13.79 4.11
C ALA A 184 2.04 -13.57 3.71
N ILE A 185 2.25 -12.88 2.59
CA ILE A 185 3.56 -12.41 2.13
C ILE A 185 3.72 -10.95 2.55
N ILE A 186 4.84 -10.65 3.21
CA ILE A 186 5.21 -9.28 3.59
C ILE A 186 6.55 -8.95 2.95
N HIS A 187 6.59 -7.93 2.09
CA HIS A 187 7.79 -7.62 1.34
C HIS A 187 7.81 -6.20 0.77
N GLY A 188 8.87 -5.46 1.09
CA GLY A 188 9.07 -4.08 0.67
C GLY A 188 8.08 -3.10 1.29
N GLY A 189 8.51 -1.88 1.52
CA GLY A 189 7.73 -0.89 2.26
C GLY A 189 7.83 0.55 1.76
N PRO A 190 7.81 0.81 0.43
CA PRO A 190 7.97 2.17 -0.08
C PRO A 190 6.77 3.02 0.32
N PHE A 191 7.01 4.28 0.71
CA PHE A 191 5.94 5.22 1.01
C PHE A 191 5.25 5.71 -0.26
N ALA A 192 3.93 5.85 -0.23
CA ALA A 192 3.16 6.27 -1.40
C ALA A 192 3.36 7.75 -1.77
N ASN A 193 3.73 8.60 -0.83
CA ASN A 193 4.06 10.00 -1.08
C ASN A 193 5.50 10.21 -1.63
N ILE A 194 6.35 9.18 -1.58
CA ILE A 194 7.74 9.24 -2.03
C ILE A 194 7.97 8.34 -3.23
N ALA A 195 7.36 7.15 -3.23
CA ALA A 195 7.49 6.13 -4.27
C ALA A 195 6.10 5.59 -4.67
N HIS A 196 6.00 4.34 -5.13
CA HIS A 196 4.75 3.75 -5.60
C HIS A 196 3.84 3.18 -4.49
N GLY A 197 4.27 3.19 -3.21
CA GLY A 197 3.41 3.00 -2.05
C GLY A 197 2.71 1.65 -1.91
N CYS A 198 3.26 0.60 -2.48
CA CYS A 198 2.73 -0.78 -2.40
C CYS A 198 3.89 -1.78 -2.28
N ASN A 199 3.58 -3.03 -1.96
CA ASN A 199 4.59 -4.08 -1.84
C ASN A 199 5.35 -4.32 -3.16
N SER A 200 6.39 -5.17 -3.12
CA SER A 200 7.22 -5.43 -4.29
C SER A 200 6.49 -6.14 -5.42
N VAL A 201 7.00 -5.97 -6.63
CA VAL A 201 6.56 -6.70 -7.83
C VAL A 201 6.77 -8.20 -7.64
N LEU A 202 7.93 -8.60 -7.08
CA LEU A 202 8.23 -10.01 -6.81
C LEU A 202 7.22 -10.65 -5.87
N ALA A 203 6.87 -9.98 -4.76
CA ALA A 203 5.90 -10.52 -3.81
C ALA A 203 4.52 -10.72 -4.44
N THR A 204 4.03 -9.73 -5.19
CA THR A 204 2.71 -9.85 -5.85
C THR A 204 2.71 -10.95 -6.91
N LYS A 205 3.74 -11.03 -7.77
CA LYS A 205 3.84 -12.10 -8.78
C LYS A 205 3.97 -13.48 -8.13
N LEU A 206 4.75 -13.59 -7.06
CA LEU A 206 4.89 -14.84 -6.32
C LEU A 206 3.55 -15.27 -5.70
N SER A 207 2.83 -14.36 -5.07
CA SER A 207 1.50 -14.62 -4.52
C SER A 207 0.53 -15.10 -5.60
N LEU A 208 0.47 -14.41 -6.75
CA LEU A 208 -0.35 -14.80 -7.91
C LEU A 208 0.02 -16.17 -8.49
N SER A 209 1.27 -16.60 -8.31
CA SER A 209 1.73 -17.92 -8.77
C SER A 209 1.40 -19.07 -7.82
N LEU A 210 1.15 -18.77 -6.54
CA LEU A 210 0.97 -19.75 -5.48
C LEU A 210 -0.49 -19.92 -5.04
N ALA A 211 -1.34 -18.93 -5.29
CA ALA A 211 -2.73 -18.90 -4.87
C ALA A 211 -3.69 -18.61 -6.03
N ASP A 212 -4.96 -18.98 -5.87
CA ASP A 212 -6.00 -18.66 -6.85
C ASP A 212 -6.42 -17.19 -6.76
N TYR A 213 -6.27 -16.58 -5.58
CA TYR A 213 -6.56 -15.17 -5.32
C TYR A 213 -5.42 -14.53 -4.53
N THR A 214 -5.07 -13.32 -4.90
CA THR A 214 -4.09 -12.49 -4.19
C THR A 214 -4.75 -11.19 -3.78
N ILE A 215 -4.73 -10.88 -2.49
CA ILE A 215 -5.20 -9.61 -1.96
C ILE A 215 -4.00 -8.74 -1.65
N THR A 216 -3.99 -7.52 -2.14
CA THR A 216 -2.94 -6.54 -1.86
C THR A 216 -3.52 -5.17 -1.59
N GLU A 217 -2.73 -4.28 -1.02
CA GLU A 217 -3.16 -2.92 -0.71
C GLU A 217 -2.27 -1.86 -1.34
N ALA A 218 -2.83 -0.66 -1.55
CA ALA A 218 -2.10 0.54 -1.91
C ALA A 218 -2.19 1.59 -0.78
N GLY A 219 -1.08 2.29 -0.52
CA GLY A 219 -0.99 3.27 0.56
C GLY A 219 -1.80 4.54 0.28
N PHE A 220 -2.19 5.28 1.32
CA PHE A 220 -3.00 6.50 1.22
C PHE A 220 -4.38 6.27 0.60
N GLY A 221 -4.96 7.30 -0.04
CA GLY A 221 -6.20 7.22 -0.79
C GLY A 221 -6.02 6.67 -2.20
N ALA A 222 -7.13 6.38 -2.87
CA ALA A 222 -7.10 5.81 -4.21
C ALA A 222 -6.55 6.78 -5.25
N ASP A 223 -6.69 8.08 -5.02
CA ASP A 223 -6.16 9.16 -5.84
C ASP A 223 -4.62 9.26 -5.84
N LEU A 224 -3.97 8.68 -4.85
CA LEU A 224 -2.51 8.64 -4.74
C LEU A 224 -1.96 7.22 -4.82
N GLY A 225 -2.36 6.35 -3.90
CA GLY A 225 -1.79 5.01 -3.79
C GLY A 225 -2.28 4.06 -4.85
N ALA A 226 -3.59 4.01 -5.13
CA ALA A 226 -4.12 3.15 -6.19
C ALA A 226 -3.72 3.69 -7.57
N GLU A 227 -3.67 5.00 -7.77
CA GLU A 227 -3.14 5.59 -9.00
C GLU A 227 -1.73 5.06 -9.29
N LYS A 228 -0.79 5.18 -8.35
CA LYS A 228 0.58 4.69 -8.51
C LYS A 228 0.66 3.17 -8.63
N PHE A 229 -0.20 2.45 -7.92
CA PHE A 229 -0.29 1.00 -8.06
C PHE A 229 -0.65 0.61 -9.49
N LEU A 230 -1.62 1.28 -10.09
CA LEU A 230 -2.12 0.98 -11.44
C LEU A 230 -1.18 1.53 -12.52
N ASP A 231 -0.89 2.83 -12.51
CA ASP A 231 -0.10 3.48 -13.56
C ASP A 231 1.40 3.14 -13.52
N ILE A 232 1.94 2.75 -12.37
CA ILE A 232 3.35 2.39 -12.23
C ILE A 232 3.52 0.89 -12.10
N LYS A 233 3.07 0.30 -10.97
CA LYS A 233 3.37 -1.09 -10.66
C LYS A 233 2.68 -2.07 -11.59
N CYS A 234 1.37 -1.95 -11.81
CA CYS A 234 0.62 -2.85 -12.67
C CYS A 234 1.13 -2.80 -14.10
N ARG A 235 1.34 -1.59 -14.61
CA ARG A 235 1.90 -1.37 -15.95
C ARG A 235 3.27 -2.02 -16.11
N TYR A 236 4.17 -1.76 -15.17
CA TYR A 236 5.53 -2.31 -15.20
C TYR A 236 5.55 -3.84 -15.04
N ALA A 237 4.74 -4.37 -14.15
CA ALA A 237 4.71 -5.81 -13.85
C ALA A 237 3.86 -6.63 -14.84
N GLY A 238 3.05 -5.99 -15.69
CA GLY A 238 2.12 -6.68 -16.59
C GLY A 238 1.02 -7.43 -15.83
N ILE A 239 0.50 -6.85 -14.75
CA ILE A 239 -0.59 -7.39 -13.92
C ILE A 239 -1.76 -6.42 -13.86
N ALA A 240 -2.96 -6.93 -13.62
CA ALA A 240 -4.17 -6.11 -13.46
C ALA A 240 -5.04 -6.65 -12.34
N PRO A 241 -5.68 -5.78 -11.52
CA PRO A 241 -6.70 -6.22 -10.58
C PRO A 241 -7.96 -6.69 -11.32
N SER A 242 -8.51 -7.83 -10.88
CA SER A 242 -9.82 -8.32 -11.32
C SER A 242 -10.97 -7.71 -10.51
N ALA A 243 -10.66 -7.15 -9.34
CA ALA A 243 -11.58 -6.37 -8.51
C ALA A 243 -10.83 -5.37 -7.65
N CYS A 244 -11.50 -4.28 -7.26
CA CYS A 244 -11.00 -3.27 -6.35
C CYS A 244 -11.98 -3.08 -5.18
N VAL A 245 -11.49 -3.17 -3.95
CA VAL A 245 -12.23 -2.84 -2.73
C VAL A 245 -11.87 -1.42 -2.31
N LEU A 246 -12.84 -0.54 -2.32
CA LEU A 246 -12.70 0.84 -1.84
C LEU A 246 -13.21 0.93 -0.41
N VAL A 247 -12.32 1.06 0.55
CA VAL A 247 -12.66 1.17 1.97
C VAL A 247 -13.10 2.61 2.27
N ALA A 248 -14.26 2.74 2.89
CA ALA A 248 -14.78 3.98 3.43
C ALA A 248 -15.16 3.80 4.91
N THR A 249 -15.15 4.88 5.67
CA THR A 249 -15.68 4.92 7.03
C THR A 249 -16.63 6.10 7.18
N VAL A 250 -17.69 5.95 7.96
CA VAL A 250 -18.59 7.06 8.31
C VAL A 250 -17.78 8.21 8.95
N ARG A 251 -16.81 7.87 9.80
CA ARG A 251 -15.91 8.87 10.42
C ARG A 251 -15.08 9.67 9.40
N ALA A 252 -14.56 9.02 8.37
CA ALA A 252 -13.82 9.72 7.33
C ALA A 252 -14.74 10.65 6.54
N LEU A 253 -15.95 10.22 6.21
CA LEU A 253 -16.93 11.08 5.54
C LEU A 253 -17.33 12.28 6.41
N LYS A 254 -17.58 12.10 7.72
CA LYS A 254 -17.80 13.21 8.66
C LYS A 254 -16.62 14.20 8.66
N SER A 255 -15.38 13.69 8.71
CA SER A 255 -14.17 14.51 8.65
C SER A 255 -14.08 15.31 7.35
N HIS A 256 -14.38 14.67 6.20
CA HIS A 256 -14.45 15.35 4.91
C HIS A 256 -15.62 16.36 4.82
N GLY A 257 -16.67 16.15 5.60
CA GLY A 257 -17.77 17.09 5.79
C GLY A 257 -17.52 18.19 6.83
N GLY A 258 -16.25 18.33 7.29
CA GLY A 258 -15.83 19.44 8.16
C GLY A 258 -15.95 19.19 9.68
N VAL A 259 -16.27 17.96 10.12
CA VAL A 259 -16.37 17.63 11.55
C VAL A 259 -14.97 17.52 12.16
N ALA A 260 -14.79 18.17 13.31
CA ALA A 260 -13.52 18.12 14.07
C ALA A 260 -13.24 16.71 14.61
N LYS A 261 -11.97 16.34 14.73
CA LYS A 261 -11.53 15.00 15.16
C LYS A 261 -12.17 14.54 16.49
N ALA A 262 -12.39 15.47 17.44
CA ALA A 262 -12.99 15.18 18.75
C ALA A 262 -14.45 14.71 18.63
N ASP A 263 -15.17 15.16 17.62
CA ASP A 263 -16.61 14.99 17.47
C ASP A 263 -17.01 13.90 16.46
N LEU A 264 -16.04 13.23 15.83
CA LEU A 264 -16.28 12.19 14.81
C LEU A 264 -17.08 10.98 15.32
N SER A 265 -17.13 10.77 16.63
CA SER A 265 -17.94 9.71 17.25
C SER A 265 -19.41 10.08 17.44
N GLN A 266 -19.77 11.35 17.30
CA GLN A 266 -21.17 11.81 17.43
C GLN A 266 -21.92 11.60 16.10
N PRO A 267 -23.21 11.24 16.15
CA PRO A 267 -24.04 11.17 14.95
C PRO A 267 -24.09 12.51 14.21
N ASN A 268 -23.85 12.50 12.90
CA ASN A 268 -23.93 13.71 12.08
C ASN A 268 -24.16 13.36 10.60
N LEU A 269 -25.40 13.06 10.25
CA LEU A 269 -25.77 12.68 8.88
C LEU A 269 -25.50 13.80 7.86
N GLU A 270 -25.69 15.07 8.23
CA GLU A 270 -25.44 16.19 7.31
C GLU A 270 -23.95 16.29 6.94
N ALA A 271 -23.05 16.04 7.89
CA ALA A 271 -21.63 15.98 7.60
C ALA A 271 -21.27 14.76 6.71
N VAL A 272 -21.91 13.61 6.91
CA VAL A 272 -21.75 12.43 6.02
C VAL A 272 -22.17 12.79 4.60
N LYS A 273 -23.31 13.49 4.43
CA LYS A 273 -23.80 13.96 3.13
C LYS A 273 -22.80 14.90 2.47
N ALA A 274 -22.29 15.89 3.21
CA ALA A 274 -21.30 16.82 2.70
C ALA A 274 -20.00 16.11 2.28
N GLY A 275 -19.51 15.16 3.07
CA GLY A 275 -18.29 14.40 2.79
C GLY A 275 -18.44 13.32 1.72
N ALA A 276 -19.67 12.95 1.33
CA ALA A 276 -19.92 11.91 0.33
C ALA A 276 -19.33 12.24 -1.06
N ALA A 277 -19.12 13.52 -1.37
CA ALA A 277 -18.45 13.95 -2.61
C ALA A 277 -17.05 13.31 -2.75
N ASN A 278 -16.33 13.11 -1.65
CA ASN A 278 -15.04 12.42 -1.63
C ASN A 278 -15.18 10.95 -2.07
N LEU A 279 -16.13 10.22 -1.50
CA LEU A 279 -16.41 8.84 -1.87
C LEU A 279 -16.83 8.72 -3.34
N ILE A 280 -17.74 9.55 -3.81
CA ILE A 280 -18.22 9.58 -5.19
C ILE A 280 -17.03 9.77 -6.15
N ARG A 281 -16.13 10.70 -5.86
CA ARG A 281 -14.96 10.95 -6.70
C ARG A 281 -14.00 9.76 -6.74
N HIS A 282 -13.77 9.09 -5.63
CA HIS A 282 -12.94 7.88 -5.60
C HIS A 282 -13.58 6.71 -6.37
N ILE A 283 -14.90 6.54 -6.26
CA ILE A 283 -15.65 5.55 -7.06
C ILE A 283 -15.47 5.86 -8.56
N ASP A 284 -15.69 7.10 -8.96
CA ASP A 284 -15.55 7.54 -10.36
C ASP A 284 -14.13 7.29 -10.90
N ASN A 285 -13.10 7.66 -10.12
CA ASN A 285 -11.71 7.42 -10.49
C ASN A 285 -11.43 5.93 -10.75
N LEU A 286 -11.88 5.04 -9.86
CA LEU A 286 -11.59 3.60 -9.98
C LEU A 286 -12.46 2.94 -11.06
N LYS A 287 -13.76 3.22 -11.08
CA LYS A 287 -14.73 2.60 -11.97
C LYS A 287 -14.63 3.11 -13.40
N ASN A 288 -14.73 4.42 -13.57
CA ASN A 288 -14.76 5.06 -14.88
C ASN A 288 -13.37 5.48 -15.36
N GLY A 289 -12.51 5.96 -14.43
CA GLY A 289 -11.16 6.41 -14.75
C GLY A 289 -10.21 5.26 -15.09
N PHE A 290 -10.17 4.22 -14.26
CA PHE A 290 -9.31 3.05 -14.46
C PHE A 290 -10.04 1.84 -15.06
N GLY A 291 -11.37 1.84 -15.14
CA GLY A 291 -12.17 0.76 -15.72
C GLY A 291 -12.30 -0.48 -14.83
N LEU A 292 -12.09 -0.35 -13.53
CA LEU A 292 -12.06 -1.50 -12.60
C LEU A 292 -13.45 -1.86 -12.08
N PRO A 293 -13.74 -3.16 -11.83
CA PRO A 293 -14.85 -3.57 -10.99
C PRO A 293 -14.61 -3.11 -9.54
N VAL A 294 -15.55 -2.36 -8.96
CA VAL A 294 -15.41 -1.76 -7.62
C VAL A 294 -16.47 -2.28 -6.67
N VAL A 295 -16.07 -2.62 -5.45
CA VAL A 295 -16.94 -2.84 -4.29
C VAL A 295 -16.55 -1.84 -3.22
N VAL A 296 -17.52 -1.11 -2.64
CA VAL A 296 -17.26 -0.26 -1.47
C VAL A 296 -17.43 -1.11 -0.21
N ALA A 297 -16.44 -1.05 0.68
CA ALA A 297 -16.48 -1.66 2.00
C ALA A 297 -16.64 -0.55 3.05
N ILE A 298 -17.77 -0.50 3.75
CA ILE A 298 -17.93 0.34 4.94
C ILE A 298 -17.23 -0.38 6.09
N ASN A 299 -16.08 0.12 6.52
CA ASN A 299 -15.40 -0.39 7.71
C ASN A 299 -16.14 0.14 8.94
N ALA A 300 -16.96 -0.72 9.55
CA ALA A 300 -17.92 -0.37 10.60
C ALA A 300 -17.24 0.00 11.92
N PHE A 301 -17.73 1.05 12.55
CA PHE A 301 -17.40 1.42 13.91
C PHE A 301 -18.65 1.36 14.81
N PRO A 302 -18.50 1.02 16.10
CA PRO A 302 -19.63 0.93 17.03
C PRO A 302 -20.43 2.24 17.20
N THR A 303 -19.86 3.36 16.80
CA THR A 303 -20.46 4.69 16.89
C THR A 303 -21.20 5.12 15.62
N ASP A 304 -21.13 4.31 14.56
CA ASP A 304 -21.83 4.62 13.31
C ASP A 304 -23.32 4.33 13.47
N THR A 305 -24.19 5.25 13.03
CA THR A 305 -25.63 5.02 13.10
C THR A 305 -26.16 4.28 11.87
N PRO A 306 -27.27 3.55 11.99
CA PRO A 306 -27.90 2.89 10.84
C PRO A 306 -28.26 3.86 9.71
N GLU A 307 -28.69 5.09 10.04
CA GLU A 307 -29.04 6.12 9.06
C GLU A 307 -27.80 6.62 8.29
N GLU A 308 -26.67 6.78 8.98
CA GLU A 308 -25.39 7.16 8.35
C GLU A 308 -24.90 6.07 7.39
N GLN A 309 -24.97 4.80 7.81
CA GLN A 309 -24.59 3.65 6.98
C GLN A 309 -25.52 3.52 5.77
N ALA A 310 -26.83 3.59 5.97
CA ALA A 310 -27.83 3.51 4.89
C ALA A 310 -27.63 4.62 3.84
N TYR A 311 -27.25 5.82 4.27
CA TYR A 311 -26.95 6.90 3.33
C TYR A 311 -25.72 6.58 2.47
N VAL A 312 -24.67 6.02 3.05
CA VAL A 312 -23.48 5.60 2.27
C VAL A 312 -23.84 4.50 1.27
N GLU A 313 -24.65 3.53 1.67
CA GLU A 313 -25.16 2.49 0.77
C GLU A 313 -25.99 3.09 -0.38
N GLN A 314 -26.86 4.05 -0.09
CA GLN A 314 -27.63 4.77 -1.11
C GLN A 314 -26.71 5.47 -2.11
N VAL A 315 -25.72 6.22 -1.65
CA VAL A 315 -24.74 6.90 -2.51
C VAL A 315 -24.03 5.91 -3.43
N CYS A 316 -23.60 4.75 -2.90
CA CYS A 316 -22.95 3.72 -3.70
C CYS A 316 -23.90 3.14 -4.77
N ALA A 317 -25.16 2.90 -4.41
CA ALA A 317 -26.18 2.40 -5.35
C ALA A 317 -26.44 3.40 -6.49
N GLU A 318 -26.51 4.70 -6.19
CA GLU A 318 -26.62 5.78 -7.18
C GLU A 318 -25.43 5.83 -8.13
N GLN A 319 -24.23 5.46 -7.66
CA GLN A 319 -23.04 5.33 -8.49
C GLN A 319 -22.95 3.97 -9.22
N GLY A 320 -23.94 3.09 -9.02
CA GLY A 320 -23.96 1.76 -9.61
C GLY A 320 -22.79 0.88 -9.18
N VAL A 321 -22.43 0.93 -7.89
CA VAL A 321 -21.42 0.07 -7.26
C VAL A 321 -22.01 -0.60 -6.02
N PRO A 322 -21.73 -1.88 -5.79
CA PRO A 322 -22.17 -2.55 -4.57
C PRO A 322 -21.44 -2.00 -3.35
N CYS A 323 -22.16 -1.93 -2.23
CA CYS A 323 -21.67 -1.50 -0.93
C CYS A 323 -21.91 -2.62 0.08
N VAL A 324 -20.94 -2.91 0.93
CA VAL A 324 -21.03 -3.97 1.95
C VAL A 324 -20.48 -3.46 3.27
N LEU A 325 -21.21 -3.69 4.35
CA LEU A 325 -20.72 -3.44 5.70
C LEU A 325 -19.67 -4.50 6.06
N SER A 326 -18.50 -4.05 6.52
CA SER A 326 -17.38 -4.88 6.91
C SER A 326 -17.16 -4.81 8.41
N GLU A 327 -17.31 -5.94 9.10
CA GLU A 327 -17.12 -6.07 10.54
C GLU A 327 -15.83 -6.85 10.88
N VAL A 328 -14.86 -6.87 9.97
CA VAL A 328 -13.63 -7.66 10.14
C VAL A 328 -12.82 -7.26 11.37
N PHE A 329 -12.91 -6.01 11.81
CA PHE A 329 -12.23 -5.57 13.04
C PHE A 329 -12.75 -6.31 14.28
N ALA A 330 -14.05 -6.50 14.37
CA ALA A 330 -14.69 -7.13 15.53
C ALA A 330 -14.79 -8.66 15.42
N LYS A 331 -14.93 -9.19 14.19
CA LYS A 331 -15.30 -10.60 13.95
C LYS A 331 -14.29 -11.36 13.08
N GLY A 332 -13.13 -10.77 12.76
CA GLY A 332 -12.12 -11.41 11.88
C GLY A 332 -12.69 -11.77 10.51
N GLY A 333 -12.27 -12.89 9.95
CA GLY A 333 -12.72 -13.36 8.63
C GLY A 333 -14.22 -13.60 8.55
N GLU A 334 -14.86 -14.00 9.64
CA GLU A 334 -16.34 -14.18 9.68
C GLU A 334 -17.06 -12.88 9.33
N GLY A 335 -16.59 -11.75 9.88
CA GLY A 335 -17.15 -10.40 9.60
C GLY A 335 -16.86 -9.89 8.19
N GLY A 336 -16.04 -10.59 7.41
CA GLY A 336 -15.68 -10.27 6.03
C GLY A 336 -16.37 -11.11 4.95
N LYS A 337 -17.13 -12.15 5.33
CA LYS A 337 -17.70 -13.10 4.35
C LYS A 337 -18.61 -12.44 3.32
N ALA A 338 -19.50 -11.57 3.74
CA ALA A 338 -20.40 -10.86 2.82
C ALA A 338 -19.60 -9.98 1.82
N LEU A 339 -18.52 -9.34 2.28
CA LEU A 339 -17.62 -8.59 1.41
C LEU A 339 -16.88 -9.53 0.44
N ALA A 340 -16.39 -10.68 0.90
CA ALA A 340 -15.71 -11.66 0.07
C ALA A 340 -16.62 -12.22 -1.03
N GLU A 341 -17.86 -12.57 -0.70
CA GLU A 341 -18.87 -13.03 -1.66
C GLU A 341 -19.15 -11.97 -2.71
N LYS A 342 -19.32 -10.71 -2.30
CA LYS A 342 -19.59 -9.61 -3.23
C LYS A 342 -18.38 -9.32 -4.14
N VAL A 343 -17.17 -9.39 -3.62
CA VAL A 343 -15.95 -9.27 -4.43
C VAL A 343 -15.86 -10.37 -5.47
N LEU A 344 -16.15 -11.61 -5.09
CA LEU A 344 -16.16 -12.75 -6.02
C LEU A 344 -17.23 -12.61 -7.13
N GLU A 345 -18.39 -12.03 -6.76
CA GLU A 345 -19.52 -11.80 -7.71
C GLU A 345 -19.16 -10.77 -8.78
N VAL A 346 -18.53 -9.64 -8.38
CA VAL A 346 -18.22 -8.54 -9.33
C VAL A 346 -16.92 -8.71 -10.07
N MET A 347 -16.13 -9.71 -9.71
CA MET A 347 -14.77 -9.91 -10.22
C MET A 347 -14.78 -10.18 -11.72
N GLU A 348 -14.06 -9.37 -12.47
CA GLU A 348 -13.93 -9.48 -13.91
C GLU A 348 -12.53 -9.07 -14.36
N ASP A 349 -11.95 -9.84 -15.28
CA ASP A 349 -10.64 -9.51 -15.85
C ASP A 349 -10.84 -8.47 -16.96
N ARG A 350 -10.42 -7.24 -16.69
CA ARG A 350 -10.50 -6.11 -17.63
C ARG A 350 -9.13 -5.47 -17.82
N PRO A 351 -8.84 -4.89 -18.99
CA PRO A 351 -7.66 -4.08 -19.18
C PRO A 351 -7.77 -2.79 -18.36
N ILE A 352 -6.65 -2.39 -17.74
CA ILE A 352 -6.57 -1.12 -17.00
C ILE A 352 -6.59 0.05 -18.01
N GLN A 353 -7.42 1.03 -17.76
CA GLN A 353 -7.38 2.32 -18.45
C GLN A 353 -6.38 3.21 -17.72
N TYR A 354 -5.18 3.35 -18.28
CA TYR A 354 -4.14 4.17 -17.67
C TYR A 354 -4.43 5.67 -17.81
N VAL A 355 -4.04 6.44 -16.80
CA VAL A 355 -4.27 7.90 -16.79
C VAL A 355 -3.49 8.60 -17.90
N TYR A 356 -2.31 8.08 -18.24
CA TYR A 356 -1.43 8.64 -19.27
C TYR A 356 -0.68 7.54 -20.03
N PRO A 357 -0.37 7.75 -21.33
CA PRO A 357 0.57 6.89 -22.07
C PRO A 357 2.02 7.17 -21.65
N LEU A 358 2.92 6.17 -21.78
CA LEU A 358 4.32 6.30 -21.32
C LEU A 358 5.10 7.39 -22.08
N GLU A 359 4.79 7.59 -23.32
CA GLU A 359 5.46 8.53 -24.24
C GLU A 359 5.10 10.00 -23.96
N MET A 360 4.04 10.23 -23.18
CA MET A 360 3.59 11.58 -22.82
C MET A 360 4.69 12.33 -22.06
N PRO A 361 4.97 13.61 -22.38
CA PRO A 361 5.91 14.43 -21.64
C PRO A 361 5.56 14.55 -20.15
N LEU A 362 6.58 14.64 -19.28
CA LEU A 362 6.40 14.62 -17.82
C LEU A 362 5.38 15.67 -17.33
N LYS A 363 5.46 16.91 -17.81
CA LYS A 363 4.51 17.97 -17.45
C LYS A 363 3.06 17.57 -17.76
N GLN A 364 2.82 16.99 -18.93
CA GLN A 364 1.49 16.55 -19.34
C GLN A 364 1.00 15.34 -18.53
N LYS A 365 1.90 14.44 -18.10
CA LYS A 365 1.54 13.36 -17.15
C LYS A 365 1.06 13.92 -15.83
N VAL A 366 1.75 14.92 -15.28
CA VAL A 366 1.33 15.60 -14.04
C VAL A 366 -0.04 16.26 -14.22
N GLU A 367 -0.25 16.97 -15.33
CA GLU A 367 -1.55 17.57 -15.64
C GLU A 367 -2.66 16.54 -15.82
N ALA A 368 -2.37 15.39 -16.45
CA ALA A 368 -3.34 14.30 -16.62
C ALA A 368 -3.76 13.70 -15.27
N ILE A 369 -2.80 13.45 -14.37
CA ILE A 369 -3.07 12.97 -13.01
C ILE A 369 -3.91 14.00 -12.24
N ALA A 370 -3.50 15.27 -12.25
CA ALA A 370 -4.21 16.33 -11.55
C ALA A 370 -5.68 16.47 -12.01
N LYS A 371 -5.93 16.35 -13.31
CA LYS A 371 -7.29 16.49 -13.88
C LYS A 371 -8.16 15.25 -13.69
N LYS A 372 -7.59 14.05 -13.83
CA LYS A 372 -8.36 12.80 -13.88
C LYS A 372 -8.46 12.08 -12.54
N SER A 373 -7.42 12.15 -11.70
CA SER A 373 -7.30 11.33 -10.51
C SER A 373 -7.42 12.10 -9.20
N THR A 374 -7.11 13.39 -9.19
CA THR A 374 -7.12 14.19 -7.96
C THR A 374 -8.53 14.37 -7.41
N VAL A 375 -8.67 14.19 -6.11
CA VAL A 375 -9.89 14.50 -5.36
C VAL A 375 -9.80 15.95 -4.87
N PRO A 376 -10.76 16.83 -5.21
CA PRO A 376 -10.77 18.19 -4.69
C PRO A 376 -10.81 18.16 -3.15
N THR A 377 -9.94 18.94 -2.52
CA THR A 377 -10.08 19.28 -1.10
C THR A 377 -11.26 20.25 -0.97
N VAL A 378 -12.21 19.92 -0.13
CA VAL A 378 -13.34 20.80 0.25
C VAL A 378 -12.81 21.90 1.16
#